data_6508672d914f833e8211367cecb24f58
#
_entry.id   6508672d914f833e8211367cecb24f58
#
_cell.length_a   1.000
_cell.length_b   1.000
_cell.length_c   1.000
_cell.angle_alpha   90.00
_cell.angle_beta   90.00
_cell.angle_gamma   90.00
#
_symmetry.space_group_name_H-M   'P 1'
#
loop_
_entity.id
_entity.type
_entity.pdbx_description
1 polymer ?
#
loop_
_entity_poly.entity_id
_entity_poly.type
_entity_poly.pdbx_seq_one_letter_code
_entity_poly.pdbx_strand_id
1 'polypeptide(L)'
;DLGMMARTDFCWASDNTDPVERTFIQYSFLNAFPSNSMISWVTQEDWHNQRHPLEFKFDVSLCGVLGVGYDITKWSDKEKEVAREKIALYKEIRETVHKGDHYRLISPYEHNRSVLQFVNKPKSESVVFVYNLAEYPDNAIPETKRSKKVKLRGLEPDASYRIEGMDGLYAGRQLMNIGVEFPLYGAFKSRIFKIVKQ
;
A
#
# COMPACT_ATOMS: atom_id res chain seq x y z
N ASP A 1 12.32 -20.11 2.39
CA ASP A 1 13.00 -20.45 1.14
C ASP A 1 12.00 -20.94 0.08
N LEU A 2 12.42 -21.08 -1.18
CA LEU A 2 11.57 -21.52 -2.31
C LEU A 2 11.02 -22.93 -2.13
N GLY A 3 11.75 -23.82 -1.45
CA GLY A 3 11.30 -25.18 -1.16
C GLY A 3 10.10 -25.20 -0.22
N MET A 4 10.08 -24.32 0.78
CA MET A 4 8.93 -24.14 1.68
C MET A 4 7.75 -23.48 0.94
N MET A 5 8.00 -22.46 0.12
CA MET A 5 6.95 -21.80 -0.67
C MET A 5 6.22 -22.76 -1.62
N ALA A 6 6.90 -23.82 -2.10
CA ALA A 6 6.28 -24.86 -2.90
C ALA A 6 5.34 -25.79 -2.09
N ARG A 7 5.34 -25.68 -0.77
CA ARG A 7 4.58 -26.54 0.17
C ARG A 7 3.56 -25.76 1.00
N THR A 8 3.56 -24.44 0.91
CA THR A 8 2.67 -23.57 1.68
C THR A 8 1.98 -22.57 0.75
N ASP A 9 0.75 -22.21 1.05
CA ASP A 9 -0.02 -21.25 0.26
C ASP A 9 0.50 -19.82 0.49
N PHE A 10 0.95 -19.52 1.73
CA PHE A 10 1.50 -18.22 2.11
C PHE A 10 2.41 -18.35 3.33
N CYS A 11 3.21 -17.33 3.56
CA CYS A 11 4.11 -17.27 4.70
C CYS A 11 3.95 -15.99 5.52
N TRP A 12 4.31 -16.09 6.79
CA TRP A 12 4.48 -14.97 7.70
C TRP A 12 5.92 -14.46 7.62
N ALA A 13 6.10 -13.28 7.04
CA ALA A 13 7.43 -12.77 6.70
C ALA A 13 8.26 -12.34 7.94
N SER A 14 7.61 -11.97 9.04
CA SER A 14 8.24 -11.54 10.30
C SER A 14 7.21 -11.43 11.40
N ASP A 15 7.60 -11.73 12.64
CA ASP A 15 6.79 -11.52 13.85
C ASP A 15 6.67 -10.04 14.24
N ASN A 16 7.49 -9.16 13.65
CA ASN A 16 7.34 -7.74 13.85
C ASN A 16 6.09 -7.22 13.15
N THR A 17 5.14 -6.74 13.95
CA THR A 17 3.82 -6.28 13.51
C THR A 17 3.66 -4.76 13.59
N ASP A 18 4.70 -4.02 13.99
CA ASP A 18 4.70 -2.56 13.91
C ASP A 18 4.41 -2.12 12.47
N PRO A 19 3.40 -1.26 12.21
CA PRO A 19 2.98 -0.96 10.86
C PRO A 19 4.01 -0.17 10.05
N VAL A 20 4.90 0.60 10.68
CA VAL A 20 6.00 1.27 9.99
C VAL A 20 7.04 0.24 9.56
N GLU A 21 7.50 -0.62 10.49
CA GLU A 21 8.42 -1.72 10.18
C GLU A 21 7.84 -2.67 9.12
N ARG A 22 6.53 -2.94 9.17
CA ARG A 22 5.84 -3.74 8.15
C ARG A 22 5.97 -3.14 6.75
N THR A 23 6.02 -1.82 6.59
CA THR A 23 6.25 -1.23 5.25
C THR A 23 7.60 -1.63 4.66
N PHE A 24 8.65 -1.73 5.47
CA PHE A 24 9.99 -2.18 5.05
C PHE A 24 10.00 -3.67 4.75
N ILE A 25 9.43 -4.48 5.65
CA ILE A 25 9.37 -5.95 5.52
C ILE A 25 8.59 -6.33 4.25
N GLN A 26 7.42 -5.75 4.05
CA GLN A 26 6.54 -6.03 2.90
C GLN A 26 7.16 -5.54 1.59
N TYR A 27 7.78 -4.35 1.60
CA TYR A 27 8.51 -3.84 0.44
C TYR A 27 9.65 -4.77 0.02
N SER A 28 10.39 -5.32 1.01
CA SER A 28 11.47 -6.28 0.76
C SER A 28 10.94 -7.62 0.30
N PHE A 29 9.85 -8.13 0.92
CA PHE A 29 9.21 -9.38 0.52
C PHE A 29 8.77 -9.35 -0.94
N LEU A 30 8.12 -8.27 -1.37
CA LEU A 30 7.68 -8.05 -2.74
C LEU A 30 8.81 -7.95 -3.76
N ASN A 31 10.07 -7.93 -3.33
CA ASN A 31 11.22 -8.04 -4.24
C ASN A 31 11.38 -9.44 -4.84
N ALA A 32 10.98 -10.46 -4.11
CA ALA A 32 11.23 -11.86 -4.45
C ALA A 32 9.95 -12.70 -4.59
N PHE A 33 8.86 -12.29 -3.95
CA PHE A 33 7.63 -13.09 -3.84
C PHE A 33 6.38 -12.25 -4.17
N PRO A 34 5.32 -12.87 -4.69
CA PRO A 34 4.08 -12.19 -4.97
C PRO A 34 3.29 -11.88 -3.68
N SER A 35 2.45 -10.86 -3.74
CA SER A 35 1.67 -10.36 -2.61
C SER A 35 0.69 -11.40 -2.02
N ASN A 36 0.14 -12.27 -2.86
CA ASN A 36 -0.78 -13.34 -2.43
C ASN A 36 -0.10 -14.45 -1.62
N SER A 37 1.22 -14.47 -1.56
CA SER A 37 1.97 -15.39 -0.70
C SER A 37 2.41 -14.78 0.63
N MET A 38 2.08 -13.52 0.89
CA MET A 38 2.46 -12.78 2.09
C MET A 38 1.27 -12.54 3.00
N ILE A 39 1.29 -13.14 4.21
CA ILE A 39 0.34 -12.79 5.26
C ILE A 39 0.67 -11.39 5.80
N SER A 40 -0.36 -10.58 5.96
CA SER A 40 -0.28 -9.21 6.46
C SER A 40 -1.35 -8.98 7.50
N TRP A 41 -0.93 -8.83 8.76
CA TRP A 41 -1.85 -8.77 9.90
C TRP A 41 -1.94 -7.38 10.49
N VAL A 42 -3.16 -6.98 10.79
CA VAL A 42 -3.47 -5.87 11.69
C VAL A 42 -3.44 -6.40 13.11
N THR A 43 -2.53 -5.90 13.95
CA THR A 43 -2.38 -6.38 15.32
C THR A 43 -2.50 -5.25 16.35
N GLN A 44 -2.73 -5.65 17.61
CA GLN A 44 -2.83 -4.74 18.73
C GLN A 44 -1.44 -4.21 19.18
N GLU A 45 -0.39 -4.99 18.96
CA GLU A 45 0.94 -4.69 19.48
C GLU A 45 1.64 -3.62 18.63
N ASP A 46 2.15 -2.62 19.31
CA ASP A 46 3.02 -1.58 18.79
C ASP A 46 4.38 -1.72 19.50
N TRP A 47 5.39 -2.23 18.83
CA TRP A 47 6.68 -2.64 19.41
C TRP A 47 7.48 -1.50 20.05
N HIS A 48 7.24 -0.27 19.65
CA HIS A 48 7.98 0.90 20.14
C HIS A 48 7.13 1.83 21.01
N ASN A 49 6.06 1.33 21.66
CA ASN A 49 5.08 2.15 22.39
C ASN A 49 4.46 3.29 21.57
N GLN A 50 4.58 3.23 20.25
CA GLN A 50 3.95 4.18 19.35
C GLN A 50 2.57 3.68 18.96
N ARG A 51 1.55 4.45 19.32
CA ARG A 51 0.17 4.14 18.92
C ARG A 51 -0.08 4.67 17.50
N HIS A 52 0.06 3.80 16.54
CA HIS A 52 -0.31 4.13 15.17
C HIS A 52 -1.83 4.12 14.96
N PRO A 53 -2.38 4.99 14.11
CA PRO A 53 -3.79 4.97 13.77
C PRO A 53 -4.22 3.60 13.22
N LEU A 54 -5.42 3.13 13.61
CA LEU A 54 -5.94 1.85 13.13
C LEU A 54 -6.09 1.82 11.61
N GLU A 55 -6.47 2.95 11.01
CA GLU A 55 -6.55 3.13 9.56
C GLU A 55 -5.19 2.85 8.88
N PHE A 56 -4.09 3.35 9.47
CA PHE A 56 -2.75 3.14 8.95
C PHE A 56 -2.35 1.65 9.03
N LYS A 57 -2.65 0.98 10.17
CA LYS A 57 -2.40 -0.46 10.34
C LYS A 57 -3.13 -1.29 9.29
N PHE A 58 -4.40 -0.97 9.03
CA PHE A 58 -5.16 -1.63 7.97
C PHE A 58 -4.55 -1.37 6.60
N ASP A 59 -4.33 -0.12 6.23
CA ASP A 59 -3.83 0.24 4.89
C ASP A 59 -2.49 -0.44 4.58
N VAL A 60 -1.60 -0.54 5.57
CA VAL A 60 -0.34 -1.29 5.43
C VAL A 60 -0.60 -2.78 5.21
N SER A 61 -1.62 -3.34 5.83
CA SER A 61 -1.93 -4.78 5.74
C SER A 61 -2.69 -5.16 4.47
N LEU A 62 -3.34 -4.21 3.78
CA LEU A 62 -4.14 -4.49 2.57
C LEU A 62 -3.31 -4.89 1.34
N CYS A 63 -1.99 -4.72 1.34
CA CYS A 63 -1.12 -5.08 0.22
C CYS A 63 -0.70 -6.56 0.18
N GLY A 64 -1.21 -7.39 1.10
CA GLY A 64 -1.00 -8.83 1.19
C GLY A 64 -2.28 -9.59 1.49
N VAL A 65 -2.15 -10.79 2.06
CA VAL A 65 -3.27 -11.59 2.56
C VAL A 65 -3.65 -11.03 3.93
N LEU A 66 -4.73 -10.27 3.98
CA LEU A 66 -5.19 -9.58 5.19
C LEU A 66 -5.60 -10.56 6.28
N GLY A 67 -5.07 -10.37 7.49
CA GLY A 67 -5.55 -10.95 8.73
C GLY A 67 -5.78 -9.88 9.81
N VAL A 68 -6.56 -10.23 10.82
CA VAL A 68 -6.81 -9.37 11.99
C VAL A 68 -6.49 -10.17 13.25
N GLY A 69 -5.40 -9.79 13.92
CA GLY A 69 -4.92 -10.39 15.16
C GLY A 69 -5.23 -9.52 16.37
N TYR A 70 -6.46 -9.05 16.48
CA TYR A 70 -6.97 -8.22 17.56
C TYR A 70 -8.06 -8.93 18.36
N ASP A 71 -8.17 -8.58 19.64
CA ASP A 71 -9.39 -8.84 20.40
C ASP A 71 -10.47 -7.83 19.99
N ILE A 72 -11.20 -8.16 18.93
CA ILE A 72 -12.23 -7.29 18.34
C ILE A 72 -13.41 -6.99 19.30
N THR A 73 -13.54 -7.76 20.37
CA THR A 73 -14.60 -7.53 21.38
C THR A 73 -14.35 -6.25 22.18
N LYS A 74 -13.09 -5.81 22.26
CA LYS A 74 -12.66 -4.59 22.95
C LYS A 74 -12.69 -3.35 22.07
N TRP A 75 -13.01 -3.47 20.80
CA TRP A 75 -13.06 -2.34 19.89
C TRP A 75 -14.24 -1.43 20.17
N SER A 76 -13.99 -0.13 20.17
CA SER A 76 -15.03 0.89 20.13
C SER A 76 -15.83 0.80 18.83
N ASP A 77 -17.00 1.40 18.80
CA ASP A 77 -17.84 1.42 17.58
C ASP A 77 -17.13 2.14 16.42
N LYS A 78 -16.34 3.16 16.72
CA LYS A 78 -15.50 3.85 15.71
C LYS A 78 -14.44 2.91 15.11
N GLU A 79 -13.75 2.12 15.93
CA GLU A 79 -12.76 1.15 15.44
C GLU A 79 -13.42 0.04 14.61
N LYS A 80 -14.59 -0.41 15.00
CA LYS A 80 -15.39 -1.38 14.22
C LYS A 80 -15.82 -0.80 12.88
N GLU A 81 -16.15 0.50 12.83
CA GLU A 81 -16.49 1.17 11.56
C GLU A 81 -15.28 1.25 10.63
N VAL A 82 -14.13 1.71 11.13
CA VAL A 82 -12.85 1.70 10.40
C VAL A 82 -12.56 0.30 9.84
N ALA A 83 -12.70 -0.73 10.66
CA ALA A 83 -12.44 -2.10 10.22
C ALA A 83 -13.42 -2.54 9.11
N ARG A 84 -14.71 -2.20 9.22
CA ARG A 84 -15.71 -2.51 8.19
C ARG A 84 -15.36 -1.85 6.86
N GLU A 85 -15.03 -0.56 6.87
CA GLU A 85 -14.64 0.19 5.68
C GLU A 85 -13.38 -0.41 5.03
N LYS A 86 -12.35 -0.70 5.83
CA LYS A 86 -11.08 -1.24 5.33
C LYS A 86 -11.23 -2.68 4.81
N ILE A 87 -12.01 -3.52 5.47
CA ILE A 87 -12.31 -4.87 4.98
C ILE A 87 -13.15 -4.82 3.69
N ALA A 88 -14.08 -3.88 3.57
CA ALA A 88 -14.83 -3.67 2.33
C ALA A 88 -13.90 -3.26 1.19
N LEU A 89 -13.03 -2.28 1.41
CA LEU A 89 -12.02 -1.88 0.44
C LEU A 89 -11.10 -3.06 0.06
N TYR A 90 -10.64 -3.86 1.05
CA TYR A 90 -9.82 -5.04 0.75
C TYR A 90 -10.53 -6.02 -0.19
N LYS A 91 -11.80 -6.34 0.08
CA LYS A 91 -12.59 -7.24 -0.76
C LYS A 91 -12.73 -6.72 -2.20
N GLU A 92 -12.76 -5.41 -2.37
CA GLU A 92 -12.83 -4.75 -3.67
C GLU A 92 -11.51 -4.84 -4.43
N ILE A 93 -10.37 -4.53 -3.77
CA ILE A 93 -9.07 -4.41 -4.44
C ILE A 93 -8.24 -5.71 -4.46
N ARG A 94 -8.58 -6.70 -3.62
CA ARG A 94 -7.73 -7.88 -3.40
C ARG A 94 -7.41 -8.68 -4.65
N GLU A 95 -8.29 -8.69 -5.65
CA GLU A 95 -8.02 -9.41 -6.90
C GLU A 95 -6.88 -8.74 -7.67
N THR A 96 -6.90 -7.42 -7.80
CA THR A 96 -5.82 -6.64 -8.40
C THR A 96 -4.53 -6.78 -7.60
N VAL A 97 -4.61 -6.71 -6.27
CA VAL A 97 -3.43 -6.86 -5.40
C VAL A 97 -2.82 -8.25 -5.49
N HIS A 98 -3.63 -9.32 -5.46
CA HIS A 98 -3.13 -10.70 -5.40
C HIS A 98 -2.72 -11.29 -6.74
N LYS A 99 -3.38 -10.89 -7.84
CA LYS A 99 -3.17 -11.48 -9.17
C LYS A 99 -2.53 -10.53 -10.16
N GLY A 100 -2.42 -9.26 -9.83
CA GLY A 100 -1.83 -8.22 -10.67
C GLY A 100 -0.30 -8.24 -10.65
N ASP A 101 0.28 -7.45 -11.55
CA ASP A 101 1.70 -7.13 -11.51
C ASP A 101 1.93 -6.06 -10.46
N HIS A 102 2.96 -6.21 -9.63
CA HIS A 102 3.29 -5.22 -8.62
C HIS A 102 4.56 -4.44 -8.95
N TYR A 103 4.58 -3.18 -8.52
CA TYR A 103 5.68 -2.26 -8.73
C TYR A 103 6.00 -1.53 -7.42
N ARG A 104 7.26 -1.50 -7.04
CA ARG A 104 7.80 -0.76 -5.90
C ARG A 104 8.27 0.60 -6.40
N LEU A 105 7.45 1.63 -6.23
CA LEU A 105 7.67 2.93 -6.85
C LEU A 105 8.55 3.87 -6.03
N ILE A 106 8.36 3.89 -4.70
CA ILE A 106 9.19 4.66 -3.77
C ILE A 106 9.61 3.73 -2.62
N SER A 107 10.91 3.69 -2.37
CA SER A 107 11.53 2.86 -1.36
C SER A 107 11.45 3.50 0.03
N PRO A 108 10.94 2.78 1.06
CA PRO A 108 10.99 3.27 2.44
C PRO A 108 12.41 3.35 3.00
N TYR A 109 13.38 2.67 2.39
CA TYR A 109 14.80 2.72 2.77
C TYR A 109 15.50 4.02 2.35
N GLU A 110 14.92 4.74 1.38
CA GLU A 110 15.52 5.95 0.79
C GLU A 110 14.70 7.20 1.10
N HIS A 111 13.42 7.03 1.51
CA HIS A 111 12.47 8.11 1.69
C HIS A 111 11.60 7.90 2.94
N ASN A 112 11.11 9.00 3.52
CA ASN A 112 10.08 8.96 4.56
C ASN A 112 8.67 8.65 4.01
N ARG A 113 8.60 8.20 2.77
CA ARG A 113 7.38 7.78 2.08
C ARG A 113 7.65 6.47 1.38
N SER A 114 6.69 5.55 1.45
CA SER A 114 6.70 4.33 0.64
C SER A 114 5.52 4.34 -0.32
N VAL A 115 5.74 3.90 -1.56
CA VAL A 115 4.68 3.77 -2.55
C VAL A 115 4.78 2.44 -3.27
N LEU A 116 3.70 1.68 -3.21
CA LEU A 116 3.51 0.41 -3.92
C LEU A 116 2.38 0.57 -4.94
N GLN A 117 2.50 -0.10 -6.07
CA GLN A 117 1.45 -0.15 -7.09
C GLN A 117 1.19 -1.59 -7.51
N PHE A 118 -0.07 -1.91 -7.72
CA PHE A 118 -0.53 -3.16 -8.32
C PHE A 118 -1.37 -2.84 -9.54
N VAL A 119 -1.22 -3.62 -10.61
CA VAL A 119 -1.96 -3.45 -11.87
C VAL A 119 -2.55 -4.78 -12.27
N ASN A 120 -3.86 -4.87 -12.48
CA ASN A 120 -4.49 -6.10 -12.91
C ASN A 120 -4.03 -6.49 -14.32
N LYS A 121 -4.14 -7.76 -14.68
CA LYS A 121 -3.65 -8.27 -15.99
C LYS A 121 -4.30 -7.59 -17.19
N PRO A 122 -5.61 -7.25 -17.20
CA PRO A 122 -6.22 -6.48 -18.27
C PRO A 122 -5.82 -4.99 -18.33
N LYS A 123 -5.04 -4.51 -17.34
CA LYS A 123 -4.64 -3.08 -17.19
C LYS A 123 -5.83 -2.12 -17.10
N SER A 124 -6.99 -2.64 -16.71
CA SER A 124 -8.21 -1.88 -16.51
C SER A 124 -8.29 -1.24 -15.13
N GLU A 125 -7.55 -1.78 -14.15
CA GLU A 125 -7.48 -1.29 -12.78
C GLU A 125 -6.04 -1.31 -12.27
N SER A 126 -5.70 -0.26 -11.54
CA SER A 126 -4.48 -0.20 -10.74
C SER A 126 -4.79 0.31 -9.35
N VAL A 127 -4.09 -0.23 -8.35
CA VAL A 127 -4.21 0.17 -6.93
C VAL A 127 -2.86 0.69 -6.47
N VAL A 128 -2.84 1.91 -5.95
CA VAL A 128 -1.62 2.57 -5.45
C VAL A 128 -1.74 2.80 -3.95
N PHE A 129 -0.82 2.23 -3.21
CA PHE A 129 -0.67 2.42 -1.76
C PHE A 129 0.37 3.49 -1.50
N VAL A 130 0.00 4.51 -0.73
CA VAL A 130 0.89 5.61 -0.36
C VAL A 130 0.96 5.69 1.16
N TYR A 131 2.17 5.61 1.71
CA TYR A 131 2.42 5.66 3.15
C TYR A 131 3.39 6.79 3.49
N ASN A 132 3.06 7.64 4.46
CA ASN A 132 4.00 8.56 5.11
C ASN A 132 4.47 7.94 6.43
N LEU A 133 5.78 7.77 6.58
CA LEU A 133 6.40 6.96 7.63
C LEU A 133 6.99 7.75 8.80
N ALA A 134 7.02 9.09 8.71
CA ALA A 134 7.60 9.95 9.74
C ALA A 134 6.88 11.29 9.83
N GLU A 135 7.08 11.98 10.97
CA GLU A 135 6.49 13.29 11.26
C GLU A 135 6.97 14.40 10.30
N TYR A 136 8.17 14.25 9.80
CA TYR A 136 8.77 15.19 8.86
C TYR A 136 8.92 14.55 7.48
N PRO A 137 7.81 14.38 6.74
CA PRO A 137 7.95 13.93 5.37
C PRO A 137 8.68 15.04 4.61
N ASP A 138 9.90 14.76 4.23
CA ASP A 138 10.68 15.52 3.25
C ASP A 138 11.05 16.99 3.60
N ASN A 139 10.67 17.56 4.76
CA ASN A 139 11.07 18.92 5.11
C ASN A 139 12.59 19.05 5.37
N ALA A 140 13.26 17.95 5.69
CA ALA A 140 14.71 17.89 5.82
C ALA A 140 15.42 17.52 4.50
N ILE A 141 14.67 17.10 3.46
CA ILE A 141 15.24 16.80 2.16
C ILE A 141 15.18 18.09 1.31
N PRO A 142 16.28 18.53 0.70
CA PRO A 142 16.28 19.69 -0.19
C PRO A 142 15.18 19.59 -1.23
N GLU A 143 14.50 20.69 -1.55
CA GLU A 143 13.38 20.73 -2.51
C GLU A 143 13.71 20.08 -3.85
N THR A 144 14.97 20.13 -4.25
CA THR A 144 15.50 19.53 -5.47
C THR A 144 15.45 17.98 -5.47
N LYS A 145 15.33 17.35 -4.28
CA LYS A 145 15.19 15.89 -4.14
C LYS A 145 13.76 15.45 -3.82
N ARG A 146 12.83 16.39 -3.70
CA ARG A 146 11.41 16.09 -3.48
C ARG A 146 10.79 15.69 -4.81
N SER A 147 10.68 14.41 -5.08
CA SER A 147 9.79 13.96 -6.15
C SER A 147 8.36 14.09 -5.69
N LYS A 148 7.72 15.21 -6.01
CA LYS A 148 6.29 15.39 -5.74
C LYS A 148 5.45 14.45 -6.58
N LYS A 149 5.96 14.03 -7.75
CA LYS A 149 5.23 13.18 -8.70
C LYS A 149 5.76 11.76 -8.69
N VAL A 150 4.85 10.83 -8.55
CA VAL A 150 5.11 9.40 -8.64
C VAL A 150 4.81 8.92 -10.05
N LYS A 151 5.80 8.36 -10.73
CA LYS A 151 5.62 7.75 -12.04
C LYS A 151 5.06 6.34 -11.86
N LEU A 152 3.87 6.13 -12.38
CA LEU A 152 3.23 4.81 -12.39
C LEU A 152 3.87 3.89 -13.42
N ARG A 153 3.56 2.61 -13.34
CA ARG A 153 4.06 1.59 -14.25
C ARG A 153 2.95 0.66 -14.73
N GLY A 154 3.19 -0.07 -15.80
CA GLY A 154 2.34 -1.16 -16.26
C GLY A 154 0.99 -0.77 -16.84
N LEU A 155 0.68 0.52 -17.00
CA LEU A 155 -0.56 0.99 -17.61
C LEU A 155 -0.51 0.92 -19.16
N GLU A 156 -1.66 1.01 -19.80
CA GLU A 156 -1.72 1.19 -21.26
C GLU A 156 -1.44 2.65 -21.63
N PRO A 157 -0.43 2.94 -22.47
CA PRO A 157 -0.01 4.31 -22.76
C PRO A 157 -1.11 5.19 -23.35
N ASP A 158 -1.96 4.61 -24.20
CA ASP A 158 -2.96 5.33 -24.97
C ASP A 158 -4.35 5.32 -24.35
N ALA A 159 -4.53 4.58 -23.25
CA ALA A 159 -5.77 4.57 -22.50
C ALA A 159 -5.88 5.78 -21.58
N SER A 160 -7.13 6.17 -21.29
CA SER A 160 -7.46 7.18 -20.28
C SER A 160 -7.80 6.51 -18.96
N TYR A 161 -7.36 7.10 -17.86
CA TYR A 161 -7.57 6.61 -16.51
C TYR A 161 -8.16 7.69 -15.61
N ARG A 162 -9.07 7.28 -14.74
CA ARG A 162 -9.56 8.09 -13.62
C ARG A 162 -8.92 7.61 -12.32
N ILE A 163 -8.44 8.56 -11.51
CA ILE A 163 -7.94 8.27 -10.16
C ILE A 163 -9.05 8.62 -9.17
N GLU A 164 -9.50 7.68 -8.38
CA GLU A 164 -10.56 7.92 -7.38
C GLU A 164 -10.12 8.96 -6.34
N GLY A 165 -11.00 9.94 -6.11
CA GLY A 165 -10.72 11.06 -5.21
C GLY A 165 -9.78 12.12 -5.76
N MET A 166 -9.54 12.12 -7.07
CA MET A 166 -8.82 13.16 -7.81
C MET A 166 -9.61 13.58 -9.05
N ASP A 167 -9.55 14.86 -9.39
CA ASP A 167 -10.25 15.39 -10.56
C ASP A 167 -9.51 15.08 -11.86
N GLY A 168 -10.28 14.93 -12.94
CA GLY A 168 -9.77 14.81 -14.30
C GLY A 168 -9.53 13.38 -14.78
N LEU A 169 -9.14 13.32 -16.06
CA LEU A 169 -8.71 12.10 -16.74
C LEU A 169 -7.23 12.22 -17.08
N TYR A 170 -6.51 11.13 -16.93
CA TYR A 170 -5.07 11.07 -17.15
C TYR A 170 -4.76 10.05 -18.24
N ALA A 171 -4.00 10.43 -19.26
CA ALA A 171 -3.48 9.44 -20.20
C ALA A 171 -2.47 8.50 -19.51
N GLY A 172 -2.50 7.21 -19.85
CA GLY A 172 -1.55 6.24 -19.28
C GLY A 172 -0.10 6.66 -19.47
N ARG A 173 0.26 7.17 -20.66
CA ARG A 173 1.60 7.73 -20.95
C ARG A 173 1.97 8.90 -20.04
N GLN A 174 1.01 9.75 -19.69
CA GLN A 174 1.22 10.86 -18.75
C GLN A 174 1.53 10.35 -17.34
N LEU A 175 0.73 9.39 -16.85
CA LEU A 175 0.93 8.77 -15.55
C LEU A 175 2.29 8.06 -15.45
N MET A 176 2.74 7.41 -16.52
CA MET A 176 3.99 6.66 -16.53
C MET A 176 5.22 7.53 -16.75
N ASN A 177 5.17 8.57 -17.57
CA ASN A 177 6.36 9.35 -17.96
C ASN A 177 6.53 10.63 -17.15
N ILE A 178 5.43 11.34 -16.86
CA ILE A 178 5.42 12.57 -16.06
C ILE A 178 5.14 12.25 -14.58
N GLY A 179 4.25 11.30 -14.33
CA GLY A 179 3.76 10.94 -12.99
C GLY A 179 2.64 11.83 -12.49
N VAL A 180 2.14 11.50 -11.32
CA VAL A 180 1.05 12.20 -10.62
C VAL A 180 1.45 12.43 -9.17
N GLU A 181 1.01 13.54 -8.59
CA GLU A 181 1.17 13.81 -7.17
C GLU A 181 0.01 13.18 -6.40
N PHE A 182 0.33 12.35 -5.42
CA PHE A 182 -0.65 11.79 -4.50
C PHE A 182 -0.67 12.63 -3.22
N PRO A 183 -1.72 13.44 -2.98
CA PRO A 183 -1.80 14.29 -1.81
C PRO A 183 -1.96 13.44 -0.54
N LEU A 184 -0.97 13.50 0.33
CA LEU A 184 -0.97 12.85 1.64
C LEU A 184 -0.06 13.64 2.57
N TYR A 185 -0.60 14.15 3.68
CA TYR A 185 0.12 15.00 4.62
C TYR A 185 0.05 14.41 6.04
N GLY A 186 1.11 14.63 6.81
CA GLY A 186 1.24 14.20 8.20
C GLY A 186 1.91 12.85 8.36
N ALA A 187 2.37 12.60 9.60
CA ALA A 187 3.03 11.36 10.00
C ALA A 187 2.04 10.19 10.10
N PHE A 188 2.53 9.00 9.79
CA PHE A 188 1.78 7.76 9.93
C PHE A 188 0.39 7.86 9.29
N LYS A 189 0.36 8.48 8.12
CA LYS A 189 -0.81 8.59 7.26
C LYS A 189 -0.65 7.69 6.06
N SER A 190 -1.77 7.17 5.61
CA SER A 190 -1.85 6.32 4.43
C SER A 190 -3.05 6.69 3.59
N ARG A 191 -2.95 6.40 2.32
CA ARG A 191 -4.10 6.46 1.41
C ARG A 191 -3.91 5.45 0.29
N ILE A 192 -5.00 4.82 -0.07
CA ILE A 192 -5.07 3.88 -1.19
C ILE A 192 -5.87 4.55 -2.31
N PHE A 193 -5.30 4.59 -3.49
CA PHE A 193 -5.92 5.18 -4.68
C PHE A 193 -6.24 4.07 -5.67
N LYS A 194 -7.50 3.98 -6.07
CA LYS A 194 -7.90 3.19 -7.22
C LYS A 194 -7.79 4.01 -8.49
N ILE A 195 -7.28 3.40 -9.52
CA ILE A 195 -7.06 4.00 -10.84
C ILE A 195 -7.75 3.09 -11.83
N VAL A 196 -8.78 3.59 -12.48
CA VAL A 196 -9.66 2.80 -13.35
C VAL A 196 -9.63 3.35 -14.76
N LYS A 197 -9.43 2.44 -15.72
CA LYS A 197 -9.50 2.73 -17.15
C LYS A 197 -10.92 3.13 -17.53
N GLN A 198 -11.05 4.15 -18.38
CA GLN A 198 -12.32 4.69 -18.88
C GLN A 198 -12.56 4.24 -20.31
#